data_a3cbff6d0656e0d256f7a49eddd7b6c7
#
_entry.id   a3cbff6d0656e0d256f7a49eddd7b6c7
#
_cell.length_a   1.000
_cell.length_b   1.000
_cell.length_c   1.000
_cell.angle_alpha   90.00
_cell.angle_beta   90.00
_cell.angle_gamma   90.00
#
_symmetry.space_group_name_H-M   'P 1'
#
loop_
_entity.id
_entity.type
_entity.pdbx_description
1 polymer ?
#
loop_
_entity_poly.entity_id
_entity_poly.type
_entity_poly.pdbx_seq_one_letter_code
_entity_poly.pdbx_strand_id
1 'polypeptide(L)'
;MQLIFRYGFLKLQNIPLALNDWQYGLLVLSTVLIAAGGYVINNIFDQDTDNDNKPNNVIVGKSISETNAYSIYLALNITGVSIGFYLSNVIAKPGFAALFILIAATLYFYAINWKQMLLIGNFIVALLLSFSVIIIGIFDLFPVVNQCNQPLMANLFSILIDLSER
;
A
#
# COMPACT_ATOMS: atom_id res chain seq x y z
N MET A 1 -10.76 6.38 4.03
CA MET A 1 -10.14 6.12 5.34
C MET A 1 -8.82 6.85 5.52
N GLN A 2 -7.85 6.74 4.63
CA GLN A 2 -6.54 7.42 4.70
C GLN A 2 -6.64 8.95 4.88
N LEU A 3 -7.45 9.62 4.07
CA LEU A 3 -7.66 11.08 4.17
C LEU A 3 -8.24 11.49 5.54
N ILE A 4 -9.23 10.75 6.02
CA ILE A 4 -9.85 11.02 7.32
C ILE A 4 -8.83 10.86 8.45
N PHE A 5 -8.00 9.83 8.41
CA PHE A 5 -6.99 9.59 9.43
C PHE A 5 -5.94 10.71 9.46
N ARG A 6 -5.41 11.14 8.30
CA ARG A 6 -4.42 12.22 8.25
C ARG A 6 -4.99 13.58 8.64
N TYR A 7 -6.08 13.99 7.97
CA TYR A 7 -6.63 15.34 8.15
C TYR A 7 -7.54 15.45 9.36
N GLY A 8 -8.30 14.39 9.68
CA GLY A 8 -9.24 14.38 10.80
C GLY A 8 -8.61 13.98 12.13
N PHE A 9 -7.41 13.35 12.13
CA PHE A 9 -6.74 12.96 13.36
C PHE A 9 -5.33 13.56 13.49
N LEU A 10 -4.39 13.21 12.60
CA LEU A 10 -2.99 13.61 12.75
C LEU A 10 -2.79 15.13 12.68
N LYS A 11 -3.35 15.78 11.68
CA LYS A 11 -3.22 17.26 11.52
C LYS A 11 -3.95 18.04 12.60
N LEU A 12 -5.09 17.56 13.08
CA LEU A 12 -5.80 18.24 14.19
C LEU A 12 -5.03 18.22 15.50
N GLN A 13 -4.19 17.20 15.70
CA GLN A 13 -3.33 17.10 16.87
C GLN A 13 -1.96 17.78 16.68
N ASN A 14 -1.75 18.51 15.58
CA ASN A 14 -0.49 19.16 15.21
C ASN A 14 0.71 18.19 15.21
N ILE A 15 0.49 16.93 14.86
CA ILE A 15 1.56 15.93 14.75
C ILE A 15 2.42 16.27 13.51
N PRO A 16 3.76 16.39 13.65
CA PRO A 16 4.64 16.62 12.52
C PRO A 16 4.59 15.43 11.55
N LEU A 17 4.49 15.72 10.25
CA LEU A 17 4.32 14.74 9.18
C LEU A 17 5.46 14.88 8.17
N ALA A 18 5.96 13.74 7.64
CA ALA A 18 7.09 13.71 6.72
C ALA A 18 6.71 14.10 5.29
N LEU A 19 5.50 13.71 4.84
CA LEU A 19 5.03 13.99 3.50
C LEU A 19 4.26 15.32 3.45
N ASN A 20 4.51 16.14 2.43
CA ASN A 20 3.62 17.25 2.12
C ASN A 20 2.27 16.77 1.57
N ASP A 21 1.29 17.66 1.42
CA ASP A 21 -0.06 17.29 1.02
C ASP A 21 -0.12 16.69 -0.40
N TRP A 22 0.75 17.13 -1.31
CA TRP A 22 0.85 16.56 -2.66
C TRP A 22 1.42 15.14 -2.62
N GLN A 23 2.52 14.93 -1.90
CA GLN A 23 3.15 13.61 -1.74
C GLN A 23 2.20 12.63 -1.05
N TYR A 24 1.44 13.09 -0.08
CA TYR A 24 0.41 12.27 0.54
C TYR A 24 -0.72 11.93 -0.42
N GLY A 25 -1.12 12.88 -1.27
CA GLY A 25 -2.06 12.62 -2.36
C GLY A 25 -1.57 11.50 -3.29
N LEU A 26 -0.28 11.50 -3.61
CA LEU A 26 0.35 10.41 -4.37
C LEU A 26 0.34 9.06 -3.61
N LEU A 27 0.54 9.08 -2.29
CA LEU A 27 0.45 7.86 -1.46
C LEU A 27 -0.96 7.26 -1.55
N VAL A 28 -1.99 8.08 -1.39
CA VAL A 28 -3.40 7.65 -1.54
C VAL A 28 -3.65 7.13 -2.95
N LEU A 29 -3.20 7.85 -3.97
CA LEU A 29 -3.35 7.44 -5.36
C LEU A 29 -2.70 6.09 -5.64
N SER A 30 -1.48 5.87 -5.16
CA SER A 30 -0.77 4.58 -5.30
C SER A 30 -1.59 3.43 -4.71
N THR A 31 -2.10 3.59 -3.48
CA THR A 31 -2.92 2.55 -2.83
C THR A 31 -4.22 2.29 -3.56
N VAL A 32 -4.87 3.34 -4.10
CA VAL A 32 -6.10 3.21 -4.90
C VAL A 32 -5.84 2.50 -6.21
N LEU A 33 -4.74 2.81 -6.91
CA LEU A 33 -4.38 2.17 -8.18
C LEU A 33 -4.11 0.68 -8.00
N ILE A 34 -3.36 0.30 -6.96
CA ILE A 34 -3.07 -1.11 -6.66
C ILE A 34 -4.36 -1.85 -6.26
N ALA A 35 -5.22 -1.24 -5.46
CA ALA A 35 -6.51 -1.82 -5.09
C ALA A 35 -7.43 -1.99 -6.32
N ALA A 36 -7.47 -1.01 -7.23
CA ALA A 36 -8.20 -1.10 -8.49
C ALA A 36 -7.64 -2.23 -9.37
N GLY A 37 -6.31 -2.40 -9.44
CA GLY A 37 -5.68 -3.54 -10.09
C GLY A 37 -6.13 -4.87 -9.47
N GLY A 38 -6.18 -4.95 -8.14
CA GLY A 38 -6.73 -6.11 -7.42
C GLY A 38 -8.16 -6.43 -7.79
N TYR A 39 -9.00 -5.40 -7.96
CA TYR A 39 -10.38 -5.58 -8.43
C TYR A 39 -10.43 -6.12 -9.87
N VAL A 40 -9.62 -5.58 -10.77
CA VAL A 40 -9.57 -6.03 -12.16
C VAL A 40 -9.13 -7.50 -12.25
N ILE A 41 -8.05 -7.89 -11.56
CA ILE A 41 -7.58 -9.28 -11.60
C ILE A 41 -8.59 -10.25 -10.99
N ASN A 42 -9.32 -9.83 -9.95
CA ASN A 42 -10.39 -10.64 -9.39
C ASN A 42 -11.50 -10.90 -10.41
N ASN A 43 -11.93 -9.88 -11.17
CA ASN A 43 -12.93 -10.04 -12.22
C ASN A 43 -12.45 -10.91 -13.39
N ILE A 44 -11.13 -10.96 -13.67
CA ILE A 44 -10.57 -11.85 -14.69
C ILE A 44 -10.68 -13.32 -14.24
N PHE A 45 -10.39 -13.61 -12.97
CA PHE A 45 -10.46 -14.99 -12.46
C PHE A 45 -11.87 -15.44 -12.06
N ASP A 46 -12.83 -14.53 -11.94
CA ASP A 46 -14.22 -14.86 -11.59
C ASP A 46 -15.15 -15.05 -12.79
N GLN A 47 -14.66 -14.94 -14.03
CA GLN A 47 -15.48 -14.96 -15.25
C GLN A 47 -16.44 -16.17 -15.30
N ASP A 48 -15.94 -17.39 -15.07
CA ASP A 48 -16.74 -18.62 -15.16
C ASP A 48 -17.78 -18.66 -14.03
N THR A 49 -17.36 -18.37 -12.81
CA THR A 49 -18.25 -18.36 -11.63
C THR A 49 -19.33 -17.29 -11.75
N ASP A 50 -18.99 -16.12 -12.26
CA ASP A 50 -19.95 -15.01 -12.44
C ASP A 50 -20.90 -15.27 -13.61
N ASN A 51 -20.46 -15.94 -14.68
CA ASN A 51 -21.32 -16.37 -15.76
C ASN A 51 -22.44 -17.31 -15.30
N ASP A 52 -22.12 -18.22 -14.39
CA ASP A 52 -23.09 -19.17 -13.83
C ASP A 52 -24.05 -18.53 -12.83
N ASN A 53 -23.54 -17.64 -11.97
CA ASN A 53 -24.32 -17.07 -10.86
C ASN A 53 -25.01 -15.73 -11.20
N LYS A 54 -24.35 -14.86 -11.98
CA LYS A 54 -24.79 -13.50 -12.29
C LYS A 54 -24.42 -13.07 -13.72
N PRO A 55 -24.98 -13.71 -14.76
CA PRO A 55 -24.57 -13.51 -16.16
C PRO A 55 -24.65 -12.07 -16.65
N ASN A 56 -25.51 -11.23 -16.05
CA ASN A 56 -25.66 -9.82 -16.44
C ASN A 56 -24.55 -8.91 -15.88
N ASN A 57 -23.77 -9.37 -14.90
CA ASN A 57 -22.73 -8.57 -14.24
C ASN A 57 -21.33 -8.85 -14.77
N VAL A 58 -21.17 -9.82 -15.68
CA VAL A 58 -19.88 -10.17 -16.26
C VAL A 58 -19.42 -9.08 -17.22
N ILE A 59 -18.31 -8.44 -16.90
CA ILE A 59 -17.70 -7.36 -17.69
C ILE A 59 -16.59 -7.91 -18.59
N VAL A 60 -15.68 -8.69 -18.01
CA VAL A 60 -14.56 -9.31 -18.73
C VAL A 60 -15.10 -10.48 -19.55
N GLY A 61 -14.70 -10.55 -20.79
CA GLY A 61 -15.22 -11.55 -21.75
C GLY A 61 -16.48 -11.11 -22.49
N LYS A 62 -17.25 -10.14 -21.98
CA LYS A 62 -18.45 -9.60 -22.65
C LYS A 62 -18.28 -8.17 -23.15
N SER A 63 -17.91 -7.24 -22.25
CA SER A 63 -17.77 -5.81 -22.58
C SER A 63 -16.30 -5.44 -22.84
N ILE A 64 -15.36 -6.11 -22.19
CA ILE A 64 -13.93 -5.88 -22.31
C ILE A 64 -13.26 -7.22 -22.59
N SER A 65 -12.37 -7.28 -23.59
CA SER A 65 -11.60 -8.49 -23.83
C SER A 65 -10.67 -8.80 -22.67
N GLU A 66 -10.39 -10.08 -22.44
CA GLU A 66 -9.49 -10.52 -21.38
C GLU A 66 -8.09 -9.90 -21.51
N THR A 67 -7.57 -9.81 -22.74
CA THR A 67 -6.27 -9.15 -23.02
C THR A 67 -6.25 -7.69 -22.59
N ASN A 68 -7.33 -6.94 -22.86
CA ASN A 68 -7.45 -5.56 -22.43
C ASN A 68 -7.56 -5.45 -20.91
N ALA A 69 -8.29 -6.36 -20.25
CA ALA A 69 -8.39 -6.41 -18.81
C ALA A 69 -7.02 -6.65 -18.14
N TYR A 70 -6.21 -7.60 -18.67
CA TYR A 70 -4.83 -7.79 -18.22
C TYR A 70 -3.95 -6.57 -18.45
N SER A 71 -4.11 -5.87 -19.56
CA SER A 71 -3.37 -4.63 -19.85
C SER A 71 -3.70 -3.53 -18.85
N ILE A 72 -4.97 -3.38 -18.49
CA ILE A 72 -5.43 -2.43 -17.47
C ILE A 72 -4.86 -2.82 -16.10
N TYR A 73 -4.93 -4.10 -15.73
CA TYR A 73 -4.34 -4.62 -14.50
C TYR A 73 -2.85 -4.27 -14.37
N LEU A 74 -2.08 -4.54 -15.43
CA LEU A 74 -0.64 -4.24 -15.44
C LEU A 74 -0.38 -2.73 -15.34
N ALA A 75 -1.09 -1.91 -16.13
CA ALA A 75 -0.94 -0.46 -16.10
C ALA A 75 -1.20 0.13 -14.71
N LEU A 76 -2.27 -0.31 -14.04
CA LEU A 76 -2.63 0.14 -12.69
C LEU A 76 -1.55 -0.23 -11.66
N ASN A 77 -1.07 -1.49 -11.69
CA ASN A 77 -0.05 -1.94 -10.74
C ASN A 77 1.31 -1.30 -11.01
N ILE A 78 1.75 -1.20 -12.27
CA ILE A 78 3.03 -0.56 -12.62
C ILE A 78 3.00 0.91 -12.17
N THR A 79 1.93 1.63 -12.46
CA THR A 79 1.79 3.04 -12.06
C THR A 79 1.77 3.18 -10.53
N GLY A 80 0.96 2.37 -9.85
CA GLY A 80 0.85 2.39 -8.38
C GLY A 80 2.18 2.10 -7.69
N VAL A 81 2.89 1.04 -8.12
CA VAL A 81 4.21 0.65 -7.58
C VAL A 81 5.27 1.71 -7.90
N SER A 82 5.25 2.31 -9.10
CA SER A 82 6.19 3.38 -9.48
C SER A 82 6.03 4.62 -8.59
N ILE A 83 4.80 5.01 -8.28
CA ILE A 83 4.52 6.09 -7.32
C ILE A 83 5.05 5.70 -5.92
N GLY A 84 4.82 4.47 -5.49
CA GLY A 84 5.33 3.96 -4.22
C GLY A 84 6.86 3.98 -4.14
N PHE A 85 7.54 3.61 -5.24
CA PHE A 85 9.00 3.71 -5.35
C PHE A 85 9.48 5.16 -5.26
N TYR A 86 8.83 6.09 -5.97
CA TYR A 86 9.14 7.52 -5.86
C TYR A 86 9.03 8.01 -4.41
N LEU A 87 7.93 7.72 -3.74
CA LEU A 87 7.70 8.14 -2.34
C LEU A 87 8.71 7.53 -1.37
N SER A 88 9.11 6.27 -1.58
CA SER A 88 10.14 5.59 -0.78
C SER A 88 11.49 6.31 -0.87
N ASN A 89 11.82 6.85 -2.05
CA ASN A 89 13.03 7.67 -2.23
C ASN A 89 12.89 9.05 -1.57
N VAL A 90 11.69 9.66 -1.63
CA VAL A 90 11.42 10.95 -0.97
C VAL A 90 11.69 10.89 0.53
N ILE A 91 11.30 9.81 1.18
CA ILE A 91 11.54 9.60 2.63
C ILE A 91 12.91 8.99 2.94
N ALA A 92 13.81 8.89 1.95
CA ALA A 92 15.14 8.28 2.06
C ALA A 92 15.13 6.83 2.59
N LYS A 93 14.08 6.05 2.27
CA LYS A 93 13.91 4.64 2.64
C LYS A 93 13.50 3.80 1.42
N PRO A 94 14.38 3.64 0.41
CA PRO A 94 14.03 2.98 -0.86
C PRO A 94 13.52 1.54 -0.68
N GLY A 95 13.94 0.84 0.36
CA GLY A 95 13.46 -0.51 0.68
C GLY A 95 11.94 -0.59 0.94
N PHE A 96 11.30 0.50 1.32
CA PHE A 96 9.85 0.53 1.54
C PHE A 96 9.03 0.43 0.25
N ALA A 97 9.65 0.60 -0.92
CA ALA A 97 9.02 0.30 -2.20
C ALA A 97 8.55 -1.17 -2.30
N ALA A 98 9.25 -2.09 -1.65
CA ALA A 98 8.86 -3.51 -1.60
C ALA A 98 7.47 -3.72 -1.00
N LEU A 99 6.98 -2.83 -0.13
CA LEU A 99 5.65 -2.92 0.47
C LEU A 99 4.55 -2.85 -0.58
N PHE A 100 4.68 -1.96 -1.57
CA PHE A 100 3.71 -1.82 -2.66
C PHE A 100 3.70 -3.07 -3.55
N ILE A 101 4.87 -3.66 -3.82
CA ILE A 101 4.99 -4.91 -4.56
C ILE A 101 4.35 -6.06 -3.80
N LEU A 102 4.59 -6.16 -2.49
CA LEU A 102 3.99 -7.19 -1.62
C LEU A 102 2.47 -7.09 -1.60
N ILE A 103 1.91 -5.87 -1.51
CA ILE A 103 0.45 -5.66 -1.55
C ILE A 103 -0.11 -6.10 -2.90
N ALA A 104 0.50 -5.68 -4.01
CA ALA A 104 0.06 -6.07 -5.36
C ALA A 104 0.11 -7.59 -5.55
N ALA A 105 1.18 -8.25 -5.10
CA ALA A 105 1.32 -9.70 -5.13
C ALA A 105 0.27 -10.40 -4.25
N THR A 106 0.01 -9.88 -3.04
CA THR A 106 -1.01 -10.43 -2.13
C THR A 106 -2.40 -10.38 -2.76
N LEU A 107 -2.77 -9.27 -3.43
CA LEU A 107 -4.04 -9.14 -4.14
C LEU A 107 -4.14 -10.12 -5.32
N TYR A 108 -3.05 -10.34 -6.03
CA TYR A 108 -2.99 -11.33 -7.12
C TYR A 108 -3.22 -12.75 -6.59
N PHE A 109 -2.49 -13.18 -5.56
CA PHE A 109 -2.66 -14.50 -4.96
C PHE A 109 -4.03 -14.68 -4.31
N TYR A 110 -4.58 -13.61 -3.72
CA TYR A 110 -5.94 -13.61 -3.21
C TYR A 110 -6.95 -13.94 -4.32
N ALA A 111 -6.83 -13.28 -5.47
CA ALA A 111 -7.74 -13.47 -6.60
C ALA A 111 -7.69 -14.91 -7.17
N ILE A 112 -6.52 -15.56 -7.18
CA ILE A 112 -6.34 -16.90 -7.74
C ILE A 112 -6.87 -18.00 -6.80
N ASN A 113 -6.42 -17.98 -5.53
CA ASN A 113 -6.56 -19.15 -4.65
C ASN A 113 -7.24 -18.84 -3.31
N TRP A 114 -6.93 -17.70 -2.68
CA TRP A 114 -7.26 -17.50 -1.28
C TRP A 114 -8.70 -17.07 -1.03
N LYS A 115 -9.34 -16.46 -2.01
CA LYS A 115 -10.76 -16.06 -1.91
C LYS A 115 -11.72 -17.24 -1.70
N GLN A 116 -11.35 -18.44 -2.16
CA GLN A 116 -12.14 -19.65 -2.00
C GLN A 116 -12.05 -20.24 -0.58
N MET A 117 -11.04 -19.82 0.20
CA MET A 117 -10.83 -20.25 1.58
C MET A 117 -11.48 -19.24 2.54
N LEU A 118 -12.62 -19.58 3.10
CA LEU A 118 -13.49 -18.66 3.86
C LEU A 118 -12.76 -17.92 4.99
N LEU A 119 -11.92 -18.59 5.78
CA LEU A 119 -11.16 -17.98 6.88
C LEU A 119 -9.96 -17.18 6.37
N ILE A 120 -9.19 -17.75 5.45
CA ILE A 120 -7.98 -17.12 4.90
C ILE A 120 -8.36 -15.90 4.08
N GLY A 121 -9.41 -15.99 3.24
CA GLY A 121 -9.89 -14.86 2.43
C GLY A 121 -10.29 -13.67 3.30
N ASN A 122 -11.08 -13.88 4.34
CA ASN A 122 -11.49 -12.82 5.27
C ASN A 122 -10.29 -12.21 6.03
N PHE A 123 -9.35 -13.05 6.47
CA PHE A 123 -8.14 -12.59 7.15
C PHE A 123 -7.28 -11.69 6.24
N ILE A 124 -7.09 -12.07 4.98
CA ILE A 124 -6.31 -11.28 4.02
C ILE A 124 -6.97 -9.94 3.72
N VAL A 125 -8.29 -9.90 3.54
CA VAL A 125 -9.04 -8.65 3.34
C VAL A 125 -8.87 -7.73 4.55
N ALA A 126 -9.00 -8.26 5.77
CA ALA A 126 -8.79 -7.48 7.00
C ALA A 126 -7.35 -6.96 7.11
N LEU A 127 -6.36 -7.77 6.75
CA LEU A 127 -4.95 -7.39 6.72
C LEU A 127 -4.68 -6.28 5.70
N LEU A 128 -5.22 -6.37 4.49
CA LEU A 128 -5.08 -5.34 3.46
C LEU A 128 -5.72 -4.01 3.86
N LEU A 129 -6.90 -4.06 4.50
CA LEU A 129 -7.56 -2.87 5.04
C LEU A 129 -6.72 -2.22 6.16
N SER A 130 -6.17 -3.01 7.08
CA SER A 130 -5.28 -2.53 8.12
C SER A 130 -4.01 -1.92 7.53
N PHE A 131 -3.46 -2.53 6.50
CA PHE A 131 -2.26 -2.06 5.82
C PHE A 131 -2.45 -0.69 5.18
N SER A 132 -3.65 -0.38 4.71
CA SER A 132 -3.98 0.94 4.16
C SER A 132 -3.82 2.07 5.18
N VAL A 133 -3.93 1.78 6.47
CA VAL A 133 -3.68 2.74 7.57
C VAL A 133 -2.22 2.68 8.03
N ILE A 134 -1.66 1.48 8.17
CA ILE A 134 -0.26 1.26 8.58
C ILE A 134 0.72 1.99 7.64
N ILE A 135 0.44 2.02 6.33
CA ILE A 135 1.30 2.68 5.35
C ILE A 135 1.43 4.19 5.61
N ILE A 136 0.42 4.83 6.23
CA ILE A 136 0.51 6.23 6.67
C ILE A 136 1.55 6.35 7.78
N GLY A 137 1.51 5.47 8.76
CA GLY A 137 2.50 5.43 9.84
C GLY A 137 3.92 5.27 9.30
N ILE A 138 4.10 4.37 8.33
CA ILE A 138 5.41 4.08 7.71
C ILE A 138 5.94 5.26 6.90
N PHE A 139 5.09 5.94 6.14
CA PHE A 139 5.52 7.00 5.21
C PHE A 139 5.45 8.40 5.80
N ASP A 140 4.56 8.65 6.74
CA ASP A 140 4.32 9.99 7.27
C ASP A 140 4.84 10.20 8.70
N LEU A 141 4.79 9.17 9.56
CA LEU A 141 5.22 9.28 10.96
C LEU A 141 6.63 8.73 11.20
N PHE A 142 6.95 7.54 10.69
CA PHE A 142 8.24 6.89 10.93
C PHE A 142 9.45 7.74 10.55
N PRO A 143 9.49 8.44 9.39
CA PRO A 143 10.64 9.25 9.03
C PRO A 143 10.89 10.41 10.01
N VAL A 144 9.83 11.03 10.54
CA VAL A 144 9.92 12.11 11.53
C VAL A 144 10.45 11.59 12.86
N VAL A 145 9.91 10.48 13.35
CA VAL A 145 10.37 9.86 14.62
C VAL A 145 11.84 9.43 14.49
N ASN A 146 12.24 8.89 13.36
CA ASN A 146 13.63 8.48 13.14
C ASN A 146 14.59 9.68 13.11
N GLN A 147 14.20 10.81 12.55
CA GLN A 147 14.99 12.04 12.59
C GLN A 147 15.10 12.63 13.99
N CYS A 148 14.05 12.61 14.80
CA CYS A 148 14.06 13.06 16.18
C CYS A 148 14.98 12.18 17.07
N ASN A 149 15.08 10.89 16.80
CA ASN A 149 15.90 9.97 17.61
C ASN A 149 17.37 9.95 17.22
N GLN A 150 17.74 10.39 16.02
CA GLN A 150 19.14 10.39 15.58
C GLN A 150 20.09 11.20 16.48
N PRO A 151 19.79 12.43 16.89
CA PRO A 151 20.69 13.18 17.78
C PRO A 151 20.82 12.54 19.18
N LEU A 152 19.78 11.90 19.67
CA LEU A 152 19.80 11.21 20.96
C LEU A 152 20.71 9.97 20.91
N MET A 153 20.62 9.19 19.82
CA MET A 153 21.50 8.03 19.60
C MET A 153 22.95 8.46 19.39
N ALA A 154 23.21 9.52 18.63
CA ALA A 154 24.55 10.05 18.44
C ALA A 154 25.20 10.50 19.78
N ASN A 155 24.45 11.18 20.64
CA ASN A 155 24.90 11.57 21.97
C ASN A 155 25.17 10.35 22.87
N LEU A 156 24.32 9.32 22.85
CA LEU A 156 24.56 8.09 23.60
C LEU A 156 25.82 7.37 23.11
N PHE A 157 26.04 7.28 21.80
CA PHE A 157 27.24 6.69 21.23
C PHE A 157 28.52 7.45 21.63
N SER A 158 28.50 8.80 21.61
CA SER A 158 29.64 9.59 22.01
C SER A 158 29.99 9.41 23.51
N ILE A 159 28.99 9.32 24.38
CA ILE A 159 29.15 9.05 25.81
C ILE A 159 29.72 7.64 26.04
N LEU A 160 29.26 6.64 25.30
CA LEU A 160 29.75 5.26 25.42
C LEU A 160 31.21 5.14 24.98
N ILE A 161 31.62 5.88 23.92
CA ILE A 161 33.01 5.91 23.45
C ILE A 161 33.92 6.55 24.52
N ASP A 162 33.51 7.71 25.07
CA ASP A 162 34.26 8.42 26.13
C ASP A 162 34.41 7.56 27.40
N LEU A 163 33.42 6.75 27.74
CA LEU A 163 33.48 5.80 28.86
C LEU A 163 34.40 4.59 28.57
N SER A 164 34.57 4.21 27.30
CA SER A 164 35.45 3.08 26.92
C SER A 164 36.93 3.44 26.86
N GLU A 165 37.23 4.76 26.76
CA GLU A 165 38.60 5.28 26.70
C GLU A 165 39.17 5.70 28.08
N ARG A 166 38.36 5.60 29.14
CA ARG A 166 38.75 5.84 30.53
C ARG A 166 38.98 4.52 31.26
#